data_d87bc99f5d96467ef0c43fb54475c703
#
_entry.id   d87bc99f5d96467ef0c43fb54475c703
#
_cell.length_a   1.000
_cell.length_b   1.000
_cell.length_c   1.000
_cell.angle_alpha   90.00
_cell.angle_beta   90.00
_cell.angle_gamma   90.00
#
_symmetry.space_group_name_H-M   'P 1'
#
loop_
_entity.id
_entity.type
_entity.pdbx_description
1 polymer ?
#
loop_
_entity_poly.entity_id
_entity_poly.type
_entity_poly.pdbx_seq_one_letter_code
_entity_poly.pdbx_strand_id
1 'polypeptide(L)'
;MPTQAVVGLVCVVLAAAACTGTRDPATRGPANDANMRSLIGTWRSVNRDGTLSYRDHYRLEMKEKTQELSLIWVSEADDEKDGKFLKGDEKEVGRFKLNGRRLSGVRAWGADKWIKIYNGYVTEDLRQLQYQLQYSFLAGGCRDPAGNPCTDVERYRRMP
;
A
#
# COMPACT_ATOMS: atom_id res chain seq x y z
N MET A 1 70.89 9.66 40.81
CA MET A 1 70.46 9.97 39.43
C MET A 1 69.05 9.43 39.28
N PRO A 2 67.99 10.25 39.28
CA PRO A 2 66.62 9.74 39.12
C PRO A 2 66.21 9.83 37.66
N THR A 3 65.68 8.75 37.17
CA THR A 3 65.17 8.58 35.82
C THR A 3 63.71 9.09 35.80
N GLN A 4 63.42 10.11 35.01
CA GLN A 4 62.07 10.63 34.80
C GLN A 4 61.29 9.73 33.85
N ALA A 5 60.14 9.22 34.30
CA ALA A 5 59.19 8.55 33.46
C ALA A 5 58.22 9.59 32.86
N VAL A 6 58.24 9.69 31.52
CA VAL A 6 57.29 10.50 30.76
C VAL A 6 56.01 9.69 30.59
N VAL A 7 54.90 10.13 31.22
CA VAL A 7 53.55 9.61 31.03
C VAL A 7 52.94 10.31 29.82
N GLY A 8 52.84 9.64 28.71
CA GLY A 8 52.12 10.10 27.53
C GLY A 8 50.61 9.98 27.70
N LEU A 9 49.92 11.11 27.77
CA LEU A 9 48.46 11.17 27.79
C LEU A 9 47.90 11.02 26.37
N VAL A 10 47.35 9.82 26.09
CA VAL A 10 46.67 9.58 24.82
C VAL A 10 45.21 10.08 24.96
N CYS A 11 44.94 11.22 24.39
CA CYS A 11 43.55 11.69 24.22
C CYS A 11 42.85 10.89 23.12
N VAL A 12 42.02 9.93 23.50
CA VAL A 12 41.11 9.27 22.58
C VAL A 12 39.91 10.22 22.36
N VAL A 13 39.90 10.87 21.20
CA VAL A 13 38.72 11.64 20.74
C VAL A 13 37.71 10.65 20.21
N LEU A 14 36.70 10.32 21.00
CA LEU A 14 35.50 9.62 20.54
C LEU A 14 34.68 10.60 19.70
N ALA A 15 34.80 10.52 18.38
CA ALA A 15 33.88 11.14 17.46
C ALA A 15 32.54 10.40 17.55
N ALA A 16 31.62 10.92 18.33
CA ALA A 16 30.22 10.52 18.27
C ALA A 16 29.66 10.97 16.91
N ALA A 17 29.64 10.06 15.93
CA ALA A 17 28.87 10.24 14.71
C ALA A 17 27.39 10.21 15.09
N ALA A 18 26.81 11.39 15.31
CA ALA A 18 25.38 11.56 15.37
C ALA A 18 24.83 11.18 13.99
N CYS A 19 24.28 9.96 13.87
CA CYS A 19 23.42 9.58 12.78
C CYS A 19 22.14 10.42 12.89
N THR A 20 22.21 11.68 12.53
CA THR A 20 21.03 12.44 12.15
C THR A 20 20.54 11.83 10.85
N GLY A 21 19.68 10.81 10.98
CA GLY A 21 18.89 10.30 9.88
C GLY A 21 17.97 11.43 9.42
N THR A 22 18.50 12.38 8.68
CA THR A 22 17.71 13.19 7.78
C THR A 22 17.01 12.18 6.87
N ARG A 23 15.73 11.93 7.18
CA ARG A 23 14.83 11.34 6.19
C ARG A 23 14.81 12.34 5.03
N ASP A 24 15.69 12.12 4.08
CA ASP A 24 15.54 12.73 2.78
C ASP A 24 14.09 12.51 2.36
N PRO A 25 13.36 13.58 2.00
CA PRO A 25 12.11 13.43 1.30
C PRO A 25 12.49 12.64 0.05
N ALA A 26 12.26 11.32 0.12
CA ALA A 26 12.71 10.35 -0.84
C ALA A 26 12.54 10.96 -2.22
N THR A 27 13.63 11.21 -2.87
CA THR A 27 13.72 11.59 -4.27
C THR A 27 12.87 10.59 -5.04
N ARG A 28 11.60 10.95 -5.25
CA ARG A 28 10.71 10.22 -6.15
C ARG A 28 11.33 10.36 -7.52
N GLY A 29 12.14 9.38 -7.91
CA GLY A 29 12.76 9.39 -9.19
C GLY A 29 11.70 9.32 -10.30
N PRO A 30 11.99 9.85 -11.48
CA PRO A 30 11.08 9.83 -12.64
C PRO A 30 10.54 8.43 -12.97
N ALA A 31 11.25 7.37 -12.56
CA ALA A 31 10.81 5.98 -12.69
C ALA A 31 9.53 5.65 -11.89
N ASN A 32 9.35 6.24 -10.69
CA ASN A 32 8.13 6.00 -9.91
C ASN A 32 6.90 6.63 -10.55
N ASP A 33 7.04 7.83 -11.10
CA ASP A 33 5.93 8.51 -11.77
C ASP A 33 5.53 7.79 -13.06
N ALA A 34 6.50 7.29 -13.83
CA ALA A 34 6.24 6.47 -15.01
C ALA A 34 5.50 5.17 -14.63
N ASN A 35 5.93 4.48 -13.56
CA ASN A 35 5.26 3.27 -13.09
C ASN A 35 3.84 3.55 -12.61
N MET A 36 3.61 4.65 -11.86
CA MET A 36 2.26 5.03 -11.43
C MET A 36 1.34 5.31 -12.62
N ARG A 37 1.81 6.08 -13.62
CA ARG A 37 1.04 6.34 -14.85
C ARG A 37 0.72 5.06 -15.62
N SER A 38 1.64 4.11 -15.64
CA SER A 38 1.42 2.81 -16.28
C SER A 38 0.38 1.94 -15.56
N LEU A 39 0.05 2.22 -14.31
CA LEU A 39 -1.00 1.52 -13.57
C LEU A 39 -2.41 2.08 -13.81
N ILE A 40 -2.52 3.28 -14.37
CA ILE A 40 -3.82 3.89 -14.67
C ILE A 40 -4.57 3.01 -15.66
N GLY A 41 -5.86 2.77 -15.39
CA GLY A 41 -6.71 1.98 -16.27
C GLY A 41 -7.68 1.10 -15.51
N THR A 42 -8.28 0.15 -16.22
CA THR A 42 -9.30 -0.75 -15.71
C THR A 42 -8.69 -2.00 -15.10
N TRP A 43 -9.23 -2.40 -13.96
CA TRP A 43 -8.78 -3.53 -13.18
C TRP A 43 -9.97 -4.39 -12.74
N ARG A 44 -9.74 -5.69 -12.56
CA ARG A 44 -10.72 -6.60 -11.96
C ARG A 44 -10.12 -7.31 -10.77
N SER A 45 -10.94 -7.55 -9.76
CA SER A 45 -10.52 -8.39 -8.64
C SER A 45 -10.35 -9.84 -9.10
N VAL A 46 -9.42 -10.52 -8.44
CA VAL A 46 -9.11 -11.92 -8.69
C VAL A 46 -9.60 -12.72 -7.48
N ASN A 47 -10.49 -13.67 -7.73
CA ASN A 47 -11.02 -14.58 -6.72
C ASN A 47 -9.90 -15.47 -6.13
N ARG A 48 -10.20 -16.16 -5.03
CA ARG A 48 -9.23 -17.06 -4.37
C ARG A 48 -8.77 -18.22 -5.27
N ASP A 49 -9.61 -18.65 -6.18
CA ASP A 49 -9.31 -19.69 -7.17
C ASP A 49 -8.51 -19.20 -8.39
N GLY A 50 -8.19 -17.90 -8.44
CA GLY A 50 -7.43 -17.27 -9.51
C GLY A 50 -8.29 -16.77 -10.68
N THR A 51 -9.60 -17.00 -10.67
CA THR A 51 -10.52 -16.47 -11.69
C THR A 51 -10.77 -14.98 -11.50
N LEU A 52 -11.16 -14.29 -12.56
CA LEU A 52 -11.56 -12.89 -12.48
C LEU A 52 -12.98 -12.76 -11.94
N SER A 53 -13.21 -11.85 -11.01
CA SER A 53 -14.55 -11.47 -10.60
C SER A 53 -15.27 -10.84 -11.80
N TYR A 54 -16.49 -11.29 -12.08
CA TYR A 54 -17.31 -10.69 -13.12
C TYR A 54 -18.10 -9.47 -12.63
N ARG A 55 -18.20 -9.28 -11.31
CA ARG A 55 -18.97 -8.19 -10.68
C ARG A 55 -18.12 -7.00 -10.29
N ASP A 56 -16.86 -7.23 -9.96
CA ASP A 56 -16.02 -6.21 -9.34
C ASP A 56 -15.08 -5.60 -10.36
N HIS A 57 -15.50 -4.47 -10.89
CA HIS A 57 -14.73 -3.63 -11.77
C HIS A 57 -14.15 -2.46 -10.99
N TYR A 58 -12.91 -2.15 -11.31
CA TYR A 58 -12.18 -1.05 -10.66
C TYR A 58 -11.48 -0.22 -11.71
N ARG A 59 -11.30 1.05 -11.39
CA ARG A 59 -10.45 1.96 -12.13
C ARG A 59 -9.36 2.50 -11.21
N LEU A 60 -8.12 2.45 -11.64
CA LEU A 60 -7.02 3.14 -10.99
C LEU A 60 -6.79 4.47 -11.67
N GLU A 61 -6.80 5.53 -10.88
CA GLU A 61 -6.53 6.90 -11.31
C GLU A 61 -5.40 7.50 -10.48
N MET A 62 -4.64 8.41 -11.06
CA MET A 62 -3.63 9.16 -10.34
C MET A 62 -4.18 10.52 -9.90
N LYS A 63 -4.10 10.79 -8.59
CA LYS A 63 -4.35 12.12 -8.03
C LYS A 63 -3.06 12.95 -8.12
N GLU A 64 -2.95 13.82 -9.09
CA GLU A 64 -1.72 14.58 -9.35
C GLU A 64 -1.27 15.43 -8.17
N LYS A 65 -2.19 16.05 -7.43
CA LYS A 65 -1.87 16.90 -6.27
C LYS A 65 -1.20 16.14 -5.12
N THR A 66 -1.60 14.91 -4.87
CA THR A 66 -1.08 14.08 -3.76
C THR A 66 -0.10 13.02 -4.22
N GLN A 67 0.04 12.84 -5.53
CA GLN A 67 0.83 11.75 -6.12
C GLN A 67 0.41 10.38 -5.54
N GLU A 68 -0.89 10.15 -5.48
CA GLU A 68 -1.50 8.91 -4.99
C GLU A 68 -2.32 8.25 -6.08
N LEU A 69 -2.35 6.94 -6.07
CA LEU A 69 -3.25 6.15 -6.89
C LEU A 69 -4.57 5.98 -6.12
N SER A 70 -5.67 6.33 -6.77
CA SER A 70 -7.02 6.13 -6.27
C SER A 70 -7.63 4.90 -6.92
N LEU A 71 -8.03 3.92 -6.13
CA LEU A 71 -8.79 2.75 -6.60
C LEU A 71 -10.28 3.06 -6.49
N ILE A 72 -10.94 3.12 -7.62
CA ILE A 72 -12.36 3.43 -7.74
C ILE A 72 -13.09 2.15 -8.12
N TRP A 73 -14.02 1.73 -7.29
CA TRP A 73 -14.97 0.69 -7.63
C TRP A 73 -16.06 1.27 -8.53
N VAL A 74 -16.40 0.54 -9.58
CA VAL A 74 -17.44 0.92 -10.55
C VAL A 74 -18.53 -0.13 -10.53
N SER A 75 -19.77 0.28 -10.27
CA SER A 75 -20.92 -0.63 -10.30
C SER A 75 -21.29 -1.01 -11.73
N GLU A 76 -21.36 -2.30 -12.02
CA GLU A 76 -21.82 -2.82 -13.32
C GLU A 76 -23.29 -3.24 -13.34
N ALA A 77 -23.87 -3.43 -12.19
CA ALA A 77 -25.25 -3.86 -12.06
C ALA A 77 -26.09 -2.84 -11.32
N ASP A 78 -27.31 -2.63 -11.80
CA ASP A 78 -28.35 -1.99 -11.02
C ASP A 78 -28.72 -2.94 -9.88
N ASP A 79 -28.29 -2.62 -8.67
CA ASP A 79 -28.72 -3.36 -7.48
C ASP A 79 -30.06 -2.77 -6.99
N GLU A 80 -31.10 -2.99 -7.80
CA GLU A 80 -32.45 -2.48 -7.54
C GLU A 80 -33.05 -2.97 -6.22
N LYS A 81 -32.54 -4.10 -5.70
CA LYS A 81 -33.10 -4.69 -4.47
C LYS A 81 -32.78 -3.90 -3.22
N ASP A 82 -31.64 -3.21 -3.20
CA ASP A 82 -31.19 -2.46 -2.03
C ASP A 82 -31.17 -0.95 -2.25
N GLY A 83 -31.41 -0.46 -3.47
CA GLY A 83 -31.43 0.98 -3.81
C GLY A 83 -30.11 1.72 -3.54
N LYS A 84 -29.00 1.00 -3.36
CA LYS A 84 -27.74 1.58 -2.88
C LYS A 84 -26.78 1.96 -3.98
N PHE A 85 -26.82 1.28 -5.11
CA PHE A 85 -25.91 1.52 -6.23
C PHE A 85 -26.64 1.34 -7.56
N LEU A 86 -26.53 2.35 -8.42
CA LEU A 86 -26.99 2.28 -9.79
C LEU A 86 -25.82 1.89 -10.69
N LYS A 87 -26.13 1.36 -11.86
CA LYS A 87 -25.10 1.06 -12.88
C LYS A 87 -24.34 2.33 -13.22
N GLY A 88 -23.01 2.25 -13.13
CA GLY A 88 -22.11 3.38 -13.34
C GLY A 88 -21.80 4.21 -12.11
N ASP A 89 -22.40 3.91 -10.95
CA ASP A 89 -22.00 4.53 -9.70
C ASP A 89 -20.56 4.20 -9.38
N GLU A 90 -19.86 5.21 -8.90
CA GLU A 90 -18.43 5.14 -8.59
C GLU A 90 -18.16 5.44 -7.12
N LYS A 91 -17.31 4.66 -6.50
CA LYS A 91 -16.88 4.88 -5.13
C LYS A 91 -15.37 4.70 -4.99
N GLU A 92 -14.70 5.71 -4.43
CA GLU A 92 -13.29 5.55 -4.06
C GLU A 92 -13.18 4.54 -2.90
N VAL A 93 -12.45 3.47 -3.15
CA VAL A 93 -12.31 2.35 -2.21
C VAL A 93 -10.86 2.08 -1.81
N GLY A 94 -9.89 2.75 -2.41
CA GLY A 94 -8.48 2.61 -2.05
C GLY A 94 -7.68 3.86 -2.39
N ARG A 95 -6.63 4.13 -1.59
CA ARG A 95 -5.63 5.18 -1.83
C ARG A 95 -4.26 4.60 -1.59
N PHE A 96 -3.39 4.68 -2.59
CA PHE A 96 -2.10 4.02 -2.55
C PHE A 96 -0.99 4.95 -2.99
N LYS A 97 0.19 4.72 -2.38
CA LYS A 97 1.47 5.27 -2.82
C LYS A 97 2.32 4.13 -3.34
N LEU A 98 3.00 4.36 -4.44
CA LEU A 98 3.94 3.43 -5.02
C LEU A 98 5.37 3.90 -4.72
N ASN A 99 6.22 2.97 -4.28
CA ASN A 99 7.66 3.18 -4.18
C ASN A 99 8.37 1.98 -4.81
N GLY A 100 8.92 2.19 -6.00
CA GLY A 100 9.33 1.09 -6.86
C GLY A 100 8.14 0.22 -7.23
N ARG A 101 8.10 -1.01 -6.72
CA ARG A 101 6.96 -1.93 -6.84
C ARG A 101 6.18 -2.14 -5.55
N ARG A 102 6.62 -1.51 -4.47
CA ARG A 102 5.96 -1.61 -3.16
C ARG A 102 4.79 -0.66 -3.09
N LEU A 103 3.62 -1.20 -2.75
CA LEU A 103 2.39 -0.46 -2.57
C LEU A 103 2.14 -0.25 -1.08
N SER A 104 1.82 0.96 -0.69
CA SER A 104 1.41 1.32 0.66
C SER A 104 0.17 2.20 0.60
N GLY A 105 -0.66 2.17 1.62
CA GLY A 105 -1.86 3.01 1.62
C GLY A 105 -2.97 2.47 2.48
N VAL A 106 -4.20 2.79 2.09
CA VAL A 106 -5.42 2.44 2.81
C VAL A 106 -6.49 1.90 1.86
N ARG A 107 -7.37 1.07 2.40
CA ARG A 107 -8.54 0.49 1.74
C ARG A 107 -9.79 0.84 2.54
N ALA A 108 -10.85 1.23 1.86
CA ALA A 108 -12.14 1.47 2.50
C ALA A 108 -12.75 0.16 3.03
N TRP A 109 -13.29 0.22 4.23
CA TRP A 109 -14.00 -0.87 4.88
C TRP A 109 -15.36 -0.37 5.37
N GLY A 110 -16.41 -0.84 4.72
CA GLY A 110 -17.76 -0.29 4.97
C GLY A 110 -17.92 1.15 4.50
N ALA A 111 -18.78 1.91 5.16
CA ALA A 111 -19.12 3.26 4.71
C ALA A 111 -18.01 4.29 4.98
N ASP A 112 -17.43 4.26 6.20
CA ASP A 112 -16.60 5.38 6.68
C ASP A 112 -15.25 5.00 7.26
N LYS A 113 -14.87 3.71 7.22
CA LYS A 113 -13.59 3.25 7.78
C LYS A 113 -12.56 3.04 6.68
N TRP A 114 -11.34 3.50 6.96
CA TRP A 114 -10.18 3.26 6.13
C TRP A 114 -9.16 2.43 6.91
N ILE A 115 -8.75 1.31 6.36
CA ILE A 115 -7.79 0.39 6.98
C ILE A 115 -6.49 0.38 6.19
N LYS A 116 -5.40 0.27 6.93
CA LYS A 116 -4.06 0.22 6.33
C LYS A 116 -3.87 -1.11 5.59
N ILE A 117 -3.28 -1.04 4.41
CA ILE A 117 -2.84 -2.22 3.69
C ILE A 117 -1.44 -2.64 4.13
N TYR A 118 -1.15 -3.93 3.99
CA TYR A 118 0.13 -4.55 4.31
C TYR A 118 0.65 -5.36 3.12
N ASN A 119 1.95 -5.52 3.03
CA ASN A 119 2.61 -6.36 2.01
C ASN A 119 2.09 -6.09 0.59
N GLY A 120 1.80 -4.81 0.31
CA GLY A 120 1.32 -4.40 -0.99
C GLY A 120 2.44 -4.39 -2.03
N TYR A 121 2.16 -4.91 -3.21
CA TYR A 121 3.08 -4.83 -4.33
C TYR A 121 2.37 -4.88 -5.68
N VAL A 122 3.10 -4.47 -6.70
CA VAL A 122 2.74 -4.58 -8.11
C VAL A 122 3.74 -5.49 -8.80
N THR A 123 3.28 -6.37 -9.69
CA THR A 123 4.16 -7.25 -10.46
C THR A 123 5.05 -6.44 -11.41
N GLU A 124 6.14 -7.06 -11.86
CA GLU A 124 7.13 -6.40 -12.73
C GLU A 124 6.54 -5.93 -14.07
N ASP A 125 5.63 -6.72 -14.61
CA ASP A 125 4.88 -6.42 -15.82
C ASP A 125 3.77 -5.38 -15.64
N LEU A 126 3.58 -4.87 -14.39
CA LEU A 126 2.54 -3.91 -14.01
C LEU A 126 1.11 -4.39 -14.29
N ARG A 127 0.90 -5.69 -14.41
CA ARG A 127 -0.41 -6.28 -14.73
C ARG A 127 -1.16 -6.83 -13.54
N GLN A 128 -0.49 -7.02 -12.41
CA GLN A 128 -1.13 -7.49 -11.19
C GLN A 128 -0.75 -6.60 -10.01
N LEU A 129 -1.72 -6.39 -9.14
CA LEU A 129 -1.60 -5.66 -7.90
C LEU A 129 -2.18 -6.53 -6.80
N GLN A 130 -1.49 -6.63 -5.65
CA GLN A 130 -2.04 -7.29 -4.48
C GLN A 130 -1.61 -6.60 -3.19
N TYR A 131 -2.41 -6.79 -2.15
CA TYR A 131 -2.11 -6.37 -0.79
C TYR A 131 -2.88 -7.22 0.22
N GLN A 132 -2.50 -7.10 1.49
CA GLN A 132 -3.14 -7.76 2.61
C GLN A 132 -3.90 -6.75 3.45
N LEU A 133 -5.05 -7.17 3.98
CA LEU A 133 -5.84 -6.46 4.97
C LEU A 133 -5.83 -7.26 6.28
N GLN A 134 -5.71 -6.56 7.42
CA GLN A 134 -5.79 -7.19 8.74
C GLN A 134 -7.06 -6.70 9.46
N TYR A 135 -7.84 -7.61 9.98
CA TYR A 135 -9.12 -7.34 10.61
C TYR A 135 -9.08 -7.41 12.16
N SER A 136 -7.95 -7.09 12.76
CA SER A 136 -7.79 -7.11 14.23
C SER A 136 -8.64 -6.11 15.01
N PHE A 137 -9.19 -5.13 14.31
CA PHE A 137 -9.94 -3.99 14.88
C PHE A 137 -11.47 -4.15 14.82
N LEU A 138 -11.98 -5.25 14.26
CA LEU A 138 -13.42 -5.52 14.29
C LEU A 138 -13.83 -5.92 15.72
N ALA A 139 -14.93 -5.37 16.20
CA ALA A 139 -15.50 -5.73 17.50
C ALA A 139 -15.72 -7.25 17.54
N GLY A 140 -14.99 -7.94 18.45
CA GLY A 140 -14.92 -9.39 18.48
C GLY A 140 -13.74 -10.01 17.75
N GLY A 141 -12.93 -9.20 17.06
CA GLY A 141 -11.65 -9.47 16.38
C GLY A 141 -11.59 -10.82 15.70
N CYS A 142 -11.64 -10.88 14.37
CA CYS A 142 -11.33 -12.13 13.69
C CYS A 142 -9.91 -12.55 14.03
N ARG A 143 -9.77 -13.73 14.60
CA ARG A 143 -8.47 -14.37 14.87
C ARG A 143 -8.46 -15.76 14.26
N ASP A 144 -7.32 -16.13 13.73
CA ASP A 144 -7.08 -17.50 13.31
C ASP A 144 -6.95 -18.45 14.54
N PRO A 145 -6.91 -19.77 14.35
CA PRO A 145 -6.74 -20.72 15.45
C PRO A 145 -5.46 -20.52 16.27
N ALA A 146 -4.45 -19.86 15.73
CA ALA A 146 -3.21 -19.52 16.43
C ALA A 146 -3.27 -18.17 17.16
N GLY A 147 -4.43 -17.48 17.12
CA GLY A 147 -4.65 -16.20 17.79
C GLY A 147 -4.18 -14.97 17.03
N ASN A 148 -3.68 -15.12 15.81
CA ASN A 148 -3.27 -13.99 14.97
C ASN A 148 -4.49 -13.30 14.35
N PRO A 149 -4.40 -11.99 14.03
CA PRO A 149 -5.45 -11.31 13.30
C PRO A 149 -5.72 -11.99 11.95
N CYS A 150 -7.01 -12.19 11.61
CA CYS A 150 -7.36 -12.66 10.27
C CYS A 150 -6.81 -11.70 9.22
N THR A 151 -6.24 -12.27 8.18
CA THR A 151 -5.75 -11.54 7.03
C THR A 151 -6.53 -11.95 5.79
N ASP A 152 -6.87 -11.01 4.96
CA ASP A 152 -7.38 -11.27 3.61
C ASP A 152 -6.40 -10.71 2.58
N VAL A 153 -6.30 -11.37 1.44
CA VAL A 153 -5.43 -10.96 0.34
C VAL A 153 -6.30 -10.53 -0.82
N GLU A 154 -6.33 -9.24 -1.06
CA GLU A 154 -6.96 -8.70 -2.25
C GLU A 154 -5.97 -8.69 -3.42
N ARG A 155 -6.41 -9.21 -4.55
CA ARG A 155 -5.65 -9.28 -5.81
C ARG A 155 -6.45 -8.68 -6.93
N TYR A 156 -5.75 -7.96 -7.80
CA TYR A 156 -6.34 -7.30 -8.95
C TYR A 156 -5.50 -7.57 -10.19
N ARG A 157 -6.16 -7.75 -11.32
CA ARG A 157 -5.52 -7.89 -12.62
C ARG A 157 -5.95 -6.74 -13.53
N ARG A 158 -4.98 -6.15 -14.20
CA ARG A 158 -5.22 -5.11 -15.18
C ARG A 158 -5.87 -5.70 -16.42
N MET A 159 -6.88 -5.03 -16.90
CA MET A 159 -7.56 -5.38 -18.13
C MET A 159 -6.83 -4.74 -19.32
N PRO A 160 -6.91 -5.34 -20.51
CA PRO A 160 -6.34 -4.78 -21.75
C PRO A 160 -6.86 -3.39 -22.06
#